data_9ab2e82638044c4b7ae39a96c41f39de
#
_entry.id   9ab2e82638044c4b7ae39a96c41f39de
#
_cell.length_a   1.000
_cell.length_b   1.000
_cell.length_c   1.000
_cell.angle_alpha   90.00
_cell.angle_beta   90.00
_cell.angle_gamma   90.00
#
_symmetry.space_group_name_H-M   'P 1'
#
loop_
_entity.id
_entity.type
_entity.pdbx_description
1 polymer ?
#
loop_
_entity_poly.entity_id
_entity_poly.type
_entity_poly.pdbx_seq_one_letter_code
_entity_poly.pdbx_strand_id
1 'polypeptide(L)'
;LKAYQVFVDGDPGMPEGAALIDAPMLAMTGELTLTGKVLPIGGLKEKVLAAHRFGIKNLIIPVENEKYIPEIPENVRKNIQFFPATTMDDVIKHSFAKKFKVRKTPAAKKIRKRTPSSKQPSISQLN
;
A
#
# COMPACT_ATOMS: atom_id res chain seq x y z
N LEU A 1 -13.75 1.71 0.25
CA LEU A 1 -12.62 2.12 -0.61
C LEU A 1 -11.95 3.35 0.01
N LYS A 2 -10.84 3.15 0.68
CA LYS A 2 -9.97 4.29 1.00
C LYS A 2 -9.19 4.65 -0.24
N ALA A 3 -9.42 5.84 -0.77
CA ALA A 3 -8.55 6.42 -1.77
C ALA A 3 -7.20 6.74 -1.09
N TYR A 4 -6.14 6.10 -1.55
CA TYR A 4 -4.80 6.48 -1.15
C TYR A 4 -4.36 7.64 -2.01
N GLN A 5 -4.00 8.72 -1.35
CA GLN A 5 -3.41 9.86 -2.04
C GLN A 5 -1.97 9.48 -2.42
N VAL A 6 -1.71 9.44 -3.71
CA VAL A 6 -0.34 9.31 -4.21
C VAL A 6 0.30 10.68 -4.12
N PHE A 7 1.31 10.81 -3.28
CA PHE A 7 2.09 12.04 -3.19
C PHE A 7 3.11 12.09 -4.33
N VAL A 8 3.20 13.22 -4.97
CA VAL A 8 4.26 13.52 -5.94
C VAL A 8 5.38 14.24 -5.20
N ASP A 9 6.61 14.07 -5.64
CA ASP A 9 7.77 14.76 -5.06
C ASP A 9 7.51 16.28 -5.04
N GLY A 10 7.64 16.89 -3.84
CA GLY A 10 7.30 18.29 -3.61
C GLY A 10 5.87 18.56 -3.13
N ASP A 11 5.03 17.53 -2.95
CA ASP A 11 3.70 17.70 -2.36
C ASP A 11 3.82 18.09 -0.88
N PRO A 12 3.18 19.20 -0.43
CA PRO A 12 3.27 19.65 0.96
C PRO A 12 2.70 18.66 1.98
N GLY A 13 1.89 17.69 1.53
CA GLY A 13 1.39 16.61 2.37
C GLY A 13 2.33 15.41 2.50
N MET A 14 3.46 15.42 1.80
CA MET A 14 4.43 14.33 1.83
C MET A 14 5.14 14.28 3.18
N PRO A 15 5.23 13.11 3.83
CA PRO A 15 5.98 12.97 5.08
C PRO A 15 7.44 13.38 4.92
N GLU A 16 7.96 14.12 5.90
CA GLU A 16 9.35 14.58 5.89
C GLU A 16 10.33 13.41 5.76
N GLY A 17 11.24 13.50 4.82
CA GLY A 17 12.23 12.46 4.52
C GLY A 17 11.71 11.28 3.70
N ALA A 18 10.46 11.30 3.26
CA ALA A 18 9.93 10.35 2.30
C ALA A 18 10.27 10.83 0.87
N ALA A 19 10.84 9.93 0.08
CA ALA A 19 11.04 10.14 -1.35
C ALA A 19 10.41 8.96 -2.09
N LEU A 20 9.61 9.25 -3.11
CA LEU A 20 9.10 8.21 -4.00
C LEU A 20 10.25 7.63 -4.83
N ILE A 21 10.26 6.33 -4.99
CA ILE A 21 11.16 5.66 -5.92
C ILE A 21 10.72 6.06 -7.33
N ASP A 22 11.42 6.99 -7.97
CA ASP A 22 11.10 7.40 -9.33
C ASP A 22 9.60 7.73 -9.52
N ALA A 23 9.10 8.73 -8.79
CA ALA A 23 7.68 9.04 -8.66
C ALA A 23 6.86 9.00 -9.98
N PRO A 24 7.34 9.57 -11.11
CA PRO A 24 6.59 9.49 -12.36
C PRO A 24 6.63 8.10 -13.02
N MET A 25 7.45 7.18 -12.53
CA MET A 25 7.71 5.87 -13.13
C MET A 25 7.15 4.70 -12.32
N LEU A 26 6.41 4.98 -11.26
CA LEU A 26 5.77 3.99 -10.39
C LEU A 26 4.25 4.04 -10.58
N ALA A 27 3.66 2.89 -10.79
CA ALA A 27 2.21 2.68 -10.72
C ALA A 27 1.88 1.56 -9.73
N MET A 28 0.65 1.51 -9.31
CA MET A 28 0.15 0.44 -8.46
C MET A 28 -1.28 0.08 -8.81
N THR A 29 -1.61 -1.18 -8.63
CA THR A 29 -2.95 -1.69 -8.83
C THR A 29 -3.26 -2.75 -7.78
N GLY A 30 -4.52 -2.82 -7.36
CA GLY A 30 -4.98 -3.76 -6.34
C GLY A 30 -6.27 -3.27 -5.70
N GLU A 31 -6.89 -4.13 -4.93
CA GLU A 31 -7.97 -3.79 -4.03
C GLU A 31 -7.47 -3.88 -2.60
N LEU A 32 -7.99 -3.05 -1.71
CA LEU A 32 -7.55 -2.99 -0.33
C LEU A 32 -8.72 -3.24 0.63
N THR A 33 -8.51 -4.16 1.55
CA THR A 33 -9.45 -4.39 2.65
C THR A 33 -9.29 -3.34 3.75
N LEU A 34 -10.30 -3.21 4.61
CA LEU A 34 -10.24 -2.32 5.78
C LEU A 34 -9.12 -2.69 6.76
N THR A 35 -8.66 -3.93 6.74
CA THR A 35 -7.57 -4.42 7.58
C THR A 35 -6.18 -4.24 6.94
N GLY A 36 -6.12 -3.65 5.75
CA GLY A 36 -4.85 -3.38 5.06
C GLY A 36 -4.33 -4.53 4.21
N LYS A 37 -5.15 -5.54 3.93
CA LYS A 37 -4.79 -6.64 3.03
C LYS A 37 -5.01 -6.23 1.58
N VAL A 38 -4.02 -6.52 0.72
CA VAL A 38 -4.12 -6.31 -0.72
C VAL A 38 -4.75 -7.54 -1.38
N LEU A 39 -5.82 -7.32 -2.13
CA LEU A 39 -6.55 -8.36 -2.83
C LEU A 39 -6.21 -8.37 -4.32
N PRO A 40 -6.31 -9.54 -4.97
CA PRO A 40 -6.06 -9.68 -6.40
C PRO A 40 -7.11 -8.92 -7.22
N ILE A 41 -6.71 -8.54 -8.43
CA ILE A 41 -7.55 -7.84 -9.40
C ILE A 41 -7.70 -8.66 -10.67
N GLY A 42 -8.76 -8.37 -11.43
CA GLY A 42 -8.90 -8.80 -12.82
C GLY A 42 -8.19 -7.85 -13.79
N GLY A 43 -7.90 -8.33 -14.99
CA GLY A 43 -7.39 -7.49 -16.08
C GLY A 43 -5.96 -6.98 -15.86
N LEU A 44 -5.10 -7.75 -15.21
CA LEU A 44 -3.70 -7.36 -15.00
C LEU A 44 -2.99 -7.04 -16.32
N LYS A 45 -3.15 -7.87 -17.34
CA LYS A 45 -2.51 -7.69 -18.64
C LYS A 45 -2.82 -6.33 -19.25
N GLU A 46 -4.08 -5.94 -19.28
CA GLU A 46 -4.54 -4.66 -19.82
C GLU A 46 -3.97 -3.47 -19.05
N LYS A 47 -3.92 -3.58 -17.72
CA LYS A 47 -3.34 -2.56 -16.84
C LYS A 47 -1.84 -2.41 -17.06
N VAL A 48 -1.13 -3.52 -17.21
CA VAL A 48 0.32 -3.52 -17.49
C VAL A 48 0.62 -2.93 -18.87
N LEU A 49 -0.18 -3.26 -19.88
CA LEU A 49 -0.04 -2.68 -21.23
C LEU A 49 -0.27 -1.17 -21.19
N ALA A 50 -1.27 -0.70 -20.45
CA ALA A 50 -1.52 0.72 -20.27
C ALA A 50 -0.35 1.41 -19.54
N ALA A 51 0.14 0.83 -18.45
CA ALA A 51 1.29 1.36 -17.71
C ALA A 51 2.54 1.48 -18.62
N HIS A 52 2.80 0.46 -19.43
CA HIS A 52 3.91 0.46 -20.37
C HIS A 52 3.79 1.60 -21.40
N ARG A 53 2.58 1.87 -21.91
CA ARG A 53 2.33 2.98 -22.86
C ARG A 53 2.61 4.34 -22.23
N PHE A 54 2.41 4.51 -20.93
CA PHE A 54 2.73 5.72 -20.17
C PHE A 54 4.19 5.81 -19.73
N GLY A 55 5.03 4.85 -20.12
CA GLY A 55 6.43 4.84 -19.74
C GLY A 55 6.70 4.41 -18.30
N ILE A 56 5.71 3.80 -17.63
CA ILE A 56 5.87 3.27 -16.27
C ILE A 56 6.85 2.10 -16.29
N LYS A 57 7.83 2.14 -15.40
CA LYS A 57 8.86 1.08 -15.27
C LYS A 57 8.72 0.23 -14.03
N ASN A 58 8.03 0.74 -13.01
CA ASN A 58 7.83 0.04 -11.74
C ASN A 58 6.33 -0.11 -11.48
N LEU A 59 5.89 -1.32 -11.16
CA LEU A 59 4.48 -1.61 -10.93
C LEU A 59 4.29 -2.49 -9.69
N ILE A 60 3.57 -1.96 -8.72
CA ILE A 60 3.16 -2.73 -7.54
C ILE A 60 1.86 -3.46 -7.89
N ILE A 61 1.86 -4.77 -7.67
CA ILE A 61 0.74 -5.65 -7.95
C ILE A 61 0.41 -6.51 -6.72
N PRO A 62 -0.84 -6.99 -6.58
CA PRO A 62 -1.13 -8.00 -5.58
C PRO A 62 -0.30 -9.28 -5.81
N VAL A 63 0.20 -9.87 -4.73
CA VAL A 63 1.02 -11.09 -4.82
C VAL A 63 0.30 -12.22 -5.56
N GLU A 64 -1.00 -12.36 -5.40
CA GLU A 64 -1.79 -13.39 -6.09
C GLU A 64 -1.90 -13.17 -7.61
N ASN A 65 -1.58 -11.97 -8.09
CA ASN A 65 -1.54 -11.66 -9.51
C ASN A 65 -0.21 -12.04 -10.19
N GLU A 66 0.82 -12.43 -9.46
CA GLU A 66 2.11 -12.86 -10.03
C GLU A 66 1.96 -14.00 -11.05
N LYS A 67 1.02 -14.89 -10.80
CA LYS A 67 0.73 -16.02 -11.70
C LYS A 67 0.30 -15.60 -13.10
N TYR A 68 -0.16 -14.38 -13.28
CA TYR A 68 -0.58 -13.84 -14.59
C TYR A 68 0.52 -13.06 -15.32
N ILE A 69 1.67 -12.83 -14.68
CA ILE A 69 2.81 -12.15 -15.33
C ILE A 69 3.26 -12.86 -16.61
N PRO A 70 3.32 -14.21 -16.68
CA PRO A 70 3.70 -14.91 -17.91
C PRO A 70 2.77 -14.64 -19.11
N GLU A 71 1.53 -14.22 -18.88
CA GLU A 71 0.57 -13.88 -19.94
C GLU A 71 0.85 -12.53 -20.61
N ILE A 72 1.73 -11.73 -20.01
CA ILE A 72 2.12 -10.41 -20.52
C ILE A 72 3.16 -10.61 -21.62
N PRO A 73 3.04 -9.92 -22.78
CA PRO A 73 4.03 -9.99 -23.84
C PRO A 73 5.44 -9.73 -23.33
N GLU A 74 6.40 -10.51 -23.78
CA GLU A 74 7.79 -10.48 -23.28
C GLU A 74 8.45 -9.11 -23.44
N ASN A 75 8.19 -8.43 -24.55
CA ASN A 75 8.71 -7.08 -24.82
C ASN A 75 8.22 -6.05 -23.80
N VAL A 76 7.03 -6.20 -23.26
CA VAL A 76 6.48 -5.35 -22.20
C VAL A 76 7.01 -5.78 -20.84
N ARG A 77 6.97 -7.08 -20.57
CA ARG A 77 7.42 -7.67 -19.30
C ARG A 77 8.87 -7.34 -18.98
N LYS A 78 9.76 -7.32 -19.96
CA LYS A 78 11.17 -6.96 -19.78
C LYS A 78 11.40 -5.49 -19.38
N ASN A 79 10.46 -4.62 -19.70
CA ASN A 79 10.57 -3.18 -19.45
C ASN A 79 9.91 -2.72 -18.16
N ILE A 80 9.21 -3.61 -17.46
CA ILE A 80 8.51 -3.31 -16.21
C ILE A 80 9.03 -4.21 -15.10
N GLN A 81 9.40 -3.61 -13.98
CA GLN A 81 9.71 -4.33 -12.76
C GLN A 81 8.46 -4.47 -11.91
N PHE A 82 8.14 -5.69 -11.52
CA PHE A 82 6.97 -6.00 -10.70
C PHE A 82 7.35 -6.12 -9.24
N PHE A 83 6.54 -5.52 -8.38
CA PHE A 83 6.68 -5.58 -6.92
C PHE A 83 5.41 -6.18 -6.34
N PRO A 84 5.44 -7.45 -5.93
CA PRO A 84 4.28 -8.08 -5.31
C PRO A 84 4.05 -7.55 -3.90
N ALA A 85 2.80 -7.28 -3.57
CA ALA A 85 2.37 -6.80 -2.26
C ALA A 85 1.24 -7.67 -1.71
N THR A 86 1.35 -8.02 -0.43
CA THR A 86 0.32 -8.75 0.32
C THR A 86 -0.48 -7.81 1.22
N THR A 87 0.18 -6.79 1.74
CA THR A 87 -0.39 -5.82 2.67
C THR A 87 -0.08 -4.40 2.23
N MET A 88 -0.78 -3.43 2.83
CA MET A 88 -0.49 -2.02 2.60
C MET A 88 0.93 -1.64 3.06
N ASP A 89 1.46 -2.31 4.08
CA ASP A 89 2.85 -2.10 4.51
C ASP A 89 3.85 -2.45 3.40
N ASP A 90 3.59 -3.51 2.63
CA ASP A 90 4.40 -3.86 1.46
C ASP A 90 4.32 -2.77 0.38
N VAL A 91 3.13 -2.25 0.14
CA VAL A 91 2.91 -1.15 -0.83
C VAL A 91 3.74 0.08 -0.42
N ILE A 92 3.65 0.49 0.83
CA ILE A 92 4.43 1.62 1.37
C ILE A 92 5.93 1.37 1.22
N LYS A 93 6.38 0.17 1.57
CA LYS A 93 7.78 -0.24 1.49
C LYS A 93 8.33 -0.17 0.07
N HIS A 94 7.53 -0.55 -0.93
CA HIS A 94 7.92 -0.49 -2.34
C HIS A 94 7.76 0.91 -2.94
N SER A 95 6.92 1.75 -2.36
CA SER A 95 6.63 3.09 -2.89
C SER A 95 7.66 4.13 -2.50
N PHE A 96 8.40 3.93 -1.41
CA PHE A 96 9.34 4.91 -0.88
C PHE A 96 10.79 4.41 -0.97
N ALA A 97 11.69 5.25 -1.46
CA ALA A 97 13.12 4.95 -1.59
C ALA A 97 13.84 4.76 -0.25
N LYS A 98 13.36 5.43 0.80
CA LYS A 98 13.87 5.27 2.17
C LYS A 98 12.91 4.43 2.98
N LYS A 99 13.44 3.46 3.71
CA LYS A 99 12.65 2.66 4.65
C LYS A 99 11.93 3.58 5.63
N PHE A 100 10.62 3.64 5.50
CA PHE A 100 9.78 4.36 6.45
C PHE A 100 9.79 3.57 7.75
N LYS A 101 10.46 4.08 8.77
CA LYS A 101 10.25 3.61 10.13
C LYS A 101 8.88 4.11 10.57
N VAL A 102 7.88 3.25 10.48
CA VAL A 102 6.60 3.52 11.13
C VAL A 102 6.90 3.74 12.62
N ARG A 103 6.94 4.99 13.02
CA ARG A 103 6.94 5.28 14.45
C ARG A 103 5.63 4.75 14.99
N LYS A 104 5.70 3.68 15.77
CA LYS A 104 4.57 3.28 16.60
C LYS A 104 4.23 4.50 17.46
N THR A 105 3.19 5.21 17.07
CA THR A 105 2.79 6.40 17.82
C THR A 105 2.50 5.99 19.26
N PRO A 106 2.97 6.76 20.25
CA PRO A 106 2.64 6.49 21.65
C PRO A 106 1.15 6.36 21.92
N ALA A 107 0.31 7.01 21.10
CA ALA A 107 -1.14 6.90 21.14
C ALA A 107 -1.67 5.49 20.83
N ALA A 108 -1.06 4.74 19.91
CA ALA A 108 -1.45 3.36 19.63
C ALA A 108 -1.13 2.41 20.80
N LYS A 109 -0.03 2.67 21.56
CA LYS A 109 0.28 1.96 22.79
C LYS A 109 -0.68 2.28 23.94
N LYS A 110 -1.15 3.52 24.05
CA LYS A 110 -2.14 3.94 25.06
C LYS A 110 -3.53 3.34 24.79
N ILE A 111 -3.94 3.20 23.55
CA ILE A 111 -5.21 2.59 23.17
C ILE A 111 -5.18 1.08 23.45
N ARG A 112 -4.04 0.39 23.27
CA ARG A 112 -3.89 -1.02 23.59
C ARG A 112 -3.82 -1.30 25.10
N LYS A 113 -3.34 -0.37 25.92
CA LYS A 113 -3.29 -0.47 27.39
C LYS A 113 -4.61 -0.11 28.06
N ARG A 114 -5.51 0.54 27.37
CA ARG A 114 -6.91 0.69 27.76
C ARG A 114 -7.68 -0.56 27.32
N THR A 115 -7.35 -1.70 27.90
CA THR A 115 -8.37 -2.73 28.03
C THR A 115 -9.63 -2.06 28.58
N PRO A 116 -10.82 -2.43 28.10
CA PRO A 116 -12.06 -2.03 28.75
C PRO A 116 -11.89 -2.49 30.19
N SER A 117 -11.48 -1.54 31.01
CA SER A 117 -11.23 -1.90 32.38
C SER A 117 -12.59 -2.19 32.99
N SER A 118 -12.62 -3.28 33.65
CA SER A 118 -13.45 -3.60 34.78
C SER A 118 -13.77 -2.41 35.72
N LYS A 119 -13.47 -1.20 35.37
CA LYS A 119 -13.74 0.04 36.09
C LYS A 119 -14.92 0.83 35.56
N GLN A 120 -15.73 0.30 34.67
CA GLN A 120 -17.08 0.80 34.56
C GLN A 120 -17.80 0.46 35.86
N PRO A 121 -18.28 1.47 36.61
CA PRO A 121 -19.08 1.20 37.78
C PRO A 121 -20.23 0.30 37.35
N SER A 122 -20.31 -0.86 37.97
CA SER A 122 -21.46 -1.73 37.75
C SER A 122 -22.72 -0.95 38.06
N ILE A 123 -23.78 -1.18 37.30
CA ILE A 123 -25.10 -0.55 37.50
C ILE A 123 -25.55 -0.65 38.96
N SER A 124 -25.12 -1.69 39.67
CA SER A 124 -25.35 -1.88 41.11
C SER A 124 -24.67 -0.84 42.01
N GLN A 125 -23.71 -0.05 41.51
CA GLN A 125 -23.09 1.04 42.26
C GLN A 125 -23.75 2.39 42.03
N LEU A 126 -24.74 2.46 41.16
CA LEU A 126 -25.50 3.66 40.83
C LEU A 126 -26.81 3.79 41.62
N ASN A 127 -27.08 2.87 42.52
CA ASN A 127 -28.23 2.92 43.43
C ASN A 127 -27.83 3.48 44.77
#